data_4b3e654d98741ef5dafb8990b2c957a3
#
_entry.id   4b3e654d98741ef5dafb8990b2c957a3
#
_cell.length_a   1.000
_cell.length_b   1.000
_cell.length_c   1.000
_cell.angle_alpha   90.00
_cell.angle_beta   90.00
_cell.angle_gamma   90.00
#
_symmetry.space_group_name_H-M   'P 1'
#
loop_
_entity.id
_entity.type
_entity.pdbx_description
1 polymer ?
#
loop_
_entity_poly.entity_id
_entity_poly.type
_entity_poly.pdbx_seq_one_letter_code
_entity_poly.pdbx_strand_id
1 'polypeptide(L)'
;MVRQNAAWIRQEREVWMKKILFAASEAVPFIKTGGLADVVGSLPKCFDKDYFDVRVMIPKYLCIKQEWRDRMQYVDHFYMDYLGQSRYVGILQYVHEGITFYFIDNESYFNGEKPYGDWYWDLEKFCFFCRAALSALPVIGFQPDVVHCHDWQTGLIPVLLKDTFRGGDFFRNMKSVITIHNLKFQGVWDVKTIKRFTDRKSVV
;
A
#
# COMPACT_ATOMS: atom_id res chain seq x y z
N MET A 1 -16.79 26.44 -27.71
CA MET A 1 -16.57 27.09 -26.42
C MET A 1 -16.85 26.20 -25.20
N VAL A 2 -17.95 25.42 -25.13
CA VAL A 2 -18.31 24.58 -23.96
C VAL A 2 -17.33 23.43 -23.69
N ARG A 3 -16.74 22.79 -24.71
CA ARG A 3 -15.79 21.67 -24.53
C ARG A 3 -14.41 22.13 -23.99
N GLN A 4 -13.96 23.34 -24.31
CA GLN A 4 -12.71 23.89 -23.78
C GLN A 4 -12.80 24.23 -22.28
N ASN A 5 -13.95 24.75 -21.84
CA ASN A 5 -14.19 25.05 -20.43
C ASN A 5 -14.20 23.78 -19.56
N ALA A 6 -14.77 22.66 -20.05
CA ALA A 6 -14.80 21.41 -19.30
C ALA A 6 -13.41 20.80 -19.10
N ALA A 7 -12.53 20.89 -20.10
CA ALA A 7 -11.15 20.41 -19.99
C ALA A 7 -10.31 21.27 -19.00
N TRP A 8 -10.51 22.59 -19.02
CA TRP A 8 -9.84 23.53 -18.11
C TRP A 8 -10.27 23.33 -16.66
N ILE A 9 -11.58 23.22 -16.41
CA ILE A 9 -12.13 22.92 -15.08
C ILE A 9 -11.63 21.57 -14.56
N ARG A 10 -11.49 20.57 -15.43
CA ARG A 10 -10.98 19.26 -15.08
C ARG A 10 -9.49 19.33 -14.70
N GLN A 11 -8.71 20.10 -15.44
CA GLN A 11 -7.28 20.28 -15.19
C GLN A 11 -7.03 21.07 -13.89
N GLU A 12 -7.83 22.11 -13.60
CA GLU A 12 -7.76 22.84 -12.33
C GLU A 12 -8.17 21.96 -11.13
N ARG A 13 -9.21 21.12 -11.27
CA ARG A 13 -9.62 20.18 -10.21
C ARG A 13 -8.52 19.19 -9.89
N GLU A 14 -7.80 18.65 -10.88
CA GLU A 14 -6.68 17.73 -10.66
C GLU A 14 -5.51 18.39 -9.90
N VAL A 15 -5.28 19.67 -10.06
CA VAL A 15 -4.23 20.44 -9.37
C VAL A 15 -4.54 20.63 -7.88
N TRP A 16 -5.81 20.68 -7.48
CA TRP A 16 -6.22 20.97 -6.09
C TRP A 16 -6.63 19.71 -5.32
N MET A 17 -6.82 18.58 -5.99
CA MET A 17 -7.26 17.36 -5.37
C MET A 17 -6.14 16.73 -4.53
N LYS A 18 -6.37 16.55 -3.25
CA LYS A 18 -5.43 15.85 -2.35
C LYS A 18 -5.47 14.36 -2.60
N LYS A 19 -4.30 13.77 -2.81
CA LYS A 19 -4.14 12.34 -3.08
C LYS A 19 -3.76 11.61 -1.80
N ILE A 20 -4.51 10.59 -1.45
CA ILE A 20 -4.27 9.80 -0.23
C ILE A 20 -4.18 8.33 -0.61
N LEU A 21 -3.09 7.67 -0.20
CA LEU A 21 -2.98 6.23 -0.26
C LEU A 21 -3.26 5.63 1.12
N PHE A 22 -4.25 4.76 1.22
CA PHE A 22 -4.42 3.87 2.37
C PHE A 22 -3.59 2.60 2.15
N ALA A 23 -2.59 2.38 2.97
CA ALA A 23 -1.80 1.15 2.97
C ALA A 23 -2.21 0.29 4.16
N ALA A 24 -2.65 -0.94 3.91
CA ALA A 24 -3.14 -1.83 4.94
C ALA A 24 -2.87 -3.30 4.61
N SER A 25 -2.96 -4.17 5.62
CA SER A 25 -2.84 -5.61 5.43
C SER A 25 -4.14 -6.27 4.98
N GLU A 26 -5.28 -5.64 5.19
CA GLU A 26 -6.60 -6.18 4.83
C GLU A 26 -7.60 -5.06 4.53
N ALA A 27 -8.62 -5.35 3.72
CA ALA A 27 -9.74 -4.47 3.43
C ALA A 27 -10.95 -5.28 2.95
N VAL A 28 -12.15 -4.94 3.44
CA VAL A 28 -13.39 -5.46 2.85
C VAL A 28 -13.60 -4.86 1.46
N PRO A 29 -14.18 -5.59 0.50
CA PRO A 29 -14.77 -6.93 0.62
C PRO A 29 -13.76 -8.08 0.35
N PHE A 30 -12.48 -7.78 0.14
CA PHE A 30 -11.51 -8.73 -0.40
C PHE A 30 -11.00 -9.71 0.66
N ILE A 31 -10.59 -9.18 1.80
CA ILE A 31 -10.03 -9.97 2.90
C ILE A 31 -10.33 -9.31 4.24
N LYS A 32 -10.77 -10.09 5.22
CA LYS A 32 -11.12 -9.61 6.55
C LYS A 32 -10.79 -10.65 7.61
N THR A 33 -10.04 -10.24 8.61
CA THR A 33 -9.80 -11.00 9.84
C THR A 33 -10.27 -10.24 11.08
N GLY A 34 -10.34 -8.90 10.99
CA GLY A 34 -10.70 -8.03 12.09
C GLY A 34 -11.35 -6.72 11.67
N GLY A 35 -11.49 -5.79 12.60
CA GLY A 35 -12.09 -4.47 12.37
C GLY A 35 -11.29 -3.54 11.48
N LEU A 36 -9.98 -3.79 11.35
CA LEU A 36 -9.11 -3.06 10.41
C LEU A 36 -9.68 -3.08 9.00
N ALA A 37 -10.09 -4.26 8.53
CA ALA A 37 -10.64 -4.42 7.18
C ALA A 37 -11.90 -3.59 6.94
N ASP A 38 -12.76 -3.47 7.95
CA ASP A 38 -13.98 -2.65 7.87
C ASP A 38 -13.64 -1.17 7.71
N VAL A 39 -12.68 -0.67 8.48
CA VAL A 39 -12.24 0.73 8.39
C VAL A 39 -11.61 1.02 7.03
N VAL A 40 -10.68 0.16 6.58
CA VAL A 40 -9.98 0.37 5.30
C VAL A 40 -10.93 0.26 4.10
N GLY A 41 -11.95 -0.58 4.18
CA GLY A 41 -12.96 -0.71 3.13
C GLY A 41 -14.08 0.35 3.18
N SER A 42 -14.23 1.09 4.28
CA SER A 42 -15.34 2.05 4.46
C SER A 42 -14.88 3.50 4.49
N LEU A 43 -13.84 3.83 5.26
CA LEU A 43 -13.37 5.20 5.44
C LEU A 43 -12.99 5.92 4.12
N PRO A 44 -12.34 5.28 3.13
CA PRO A 44 -12.04 5.92 1.85
C PRO A 44 -13.27 6.49 1.15
N LYS A 45 -14.43 5.88 1.33
CA LYS A 45 -15.70 6.29 0.71
C LYS A 45 -16.32 7.54 1.36
N CYS A 46 -15.87 7.89 2.57
CA CYS A 46 -16.35 9.05 3.30
C CYS A 46 -15.64 10.36 2.88
N PHE A 47 -14.58 10.27 2.10
CA PHE A 47 -13.88 11.44 1.58
C PHE A 47 -14.66 12.03 0.39
N ASP A 48 -14.79 13.34 0.39
CA ASP A 48 -15.40 14.08 -0.73
C ASP A 48 -14.50 13.95 -1.98
N LYS A 49 -15.03 13.29 -3.01
CA LYS A 49 -14.33 13.02 -4.26
C LYS A 49 -14.02 14.27 -5.09
N ASP A 50 -14.62 15.41 -4.76
CA ASP A 50 -14.28 16.68 -5.41
C ASP A 50 -12.96 17.28 -4.86
N TYR A 51 -12.53 16.84 -3.66
CA TYR A 51 -11.31 17.34 -3.00
C TYR A 51 -10.25 16.26 -2.77
N PHE A 52 -10.61 14.97 -2.83
CA PHE A 52 -9.72 13.87 -2.48
C PHE A 52 -9.76 12.74 -3.51
N ASP A 53 -8.58 12.33 -4.00
CA ASP A 53 -8.37 11.04 -4.68
C ASP A 53 -7.81 10.06 -3.65
N VAL A 54 -8.70 9.22 -3.09
CA VAL A 54 -8.31 8.21 -2.09
C VAL A 54 -8.24 6.85 -2.75
N ARG A 55 -7.08 6.20 -2.64
CA ARG A 55 -6.85 4.85 -3.15
C ARG A 55 -6.36 3.96 -2.03
N VAL A 56 -6.57 2.67 -2.19
CA VAL A 56 -6.21 1.64 -1.20
C VAL A 56 -5.18 0.70 -1.81
N MET A 57 -4.19 0.27 -1.02
CA MET A 57 -3.22 -0.73 -1.43
C MET A 57 -3.08 -1.80 -0.34
N ILE A 58 -3.27 -3.06 -0.72
CA ILE A 58 -3.17 -4.23 0.15
C ILE A 58 -2.37 -5.34 -0.54
N PRO A 59 -1.87 -6.35 0.20
CA PRO A 59 -1.31 -7.55 -0.42
C PRO A 59 -2.37 -8.33 -1.21
N LYS A 60 -1.98 -8.93 -2.32
CA LYS A 60 -2.78 -9.91 -3.06
C LYS A 60 -2.60 -11.29 -2.44
N TYR A 61 -3.33 -11.57 -1.38
CA TYR A 61 -3.28 -12.90 -0.79
C TYR A 61 -3.95 -13.95 -1.68
N LEU A 62 -3.37 -15.14 -1.71
CA LEU A 62 -3.98 -16.29 -2.41
C LEU A 62 -5.31 -16.71 -1.78
N CYS A 63 -5.49 -16.47 -0.47
CA CYS A 63 -6.74 -16.74 0.24
C CYS A 63 -7.87 -15.73 -0.02
N ILE A 64 -7.64 -14.66 -0.78
CA ILE A 64 -8.73 -13.83 -1.31
C ILE A 64 -9.61 -14.72 -2.21
N LYS A 65 -10.92 -14.65 -2.04
CA LYS A 65 -11.86 -15.47 -2.82
C LYS A 65 -11.61 -15.35 -4.32
N GLN A 66 -11.73 -16.48 -5.03
CA GLN A 66 -11.46 -16.54 -6.47
C GLN A 66 -12.29 -15.51 -7.26
N GLU A 67 -13.57 -15.31 -6.89
CA GLU A 67 -14.46 -14.35 -7.53
C GLU A 67 -13.91 -12.90 -7.56
N TRP A 68 -13.12 -12.51 -6.54
CA TRP A 68 -12.46 -11.22 -6.50
C TRP A 68 -11.17 -11.24 -7.31
N ARG A 69 -10.36 -12.31 -7.18
CA ARG A 69 -9.09 -12.43 -7.90
C ARG A 69 -9.29 -12.42 -9.42
N ASP A 70 -10.36 -13.05 -9.92
CA ASP A 70 -10.68 -13.09 -11.35
C ASP A 70 -11.10 -11.72 -11.93
N ARG A 71 -11.52 -10.79 -11.08
CA ARG A 71 -11.89 -9.43 -11.48
C ARG A 71 -10.75 -8.43 -11.38
N MET A 72 -9.63 -8.80 -10.76
CA MET A 72 -8.47 -7.94 -10.67
C MET A 72 -7.83 -7.79 -12.04
N GLN A 73 -7.57 -6.56 -12.44
CA GLN A 73 -6.91 -6.23 -13.69
C GLN A 73 -5.41 -6.07 -13.43
N TYR A 74 -4.59 -6.75 -14.21
CA TYR A 74 -3.15 -6.55 -14.20
C TYR A 74 -2.82 -5.12 -14.67
N VAL A 75 -1.94 -4.44 -13.91
CA VAL A 75 -1.47 -3.09 -14.23
C VAL A 75 -0.05 -3.13 -14.78
N ASP A 76 0.88 -3.66 -13.97
CA ASP A 76 2.30 -3.72 -14.31
C ASP A 76 3.05 -4.61 -13.31
N HIS A 77 4.36 -4.77 -13.51
CA HIS A 77 5.25 -5.43 -12.56
C HIS A 77 6.64 -4.80 -12.61
N PHE A 78 7.40 -5.05 -11.57
CA PHE A 78 8.82 -4.72 -11.50
C PHE A 78 9.55 -5.74 -10.62
N TYR A 79 10.86 -5.65 -10.63
CA TYR A 79 11.71 -6.41 -9.72
C TYR A 79 12.41 -5.44 -8.76
N MET A 80 12.43 -5.77 -7.48
CA MET A 80 13.16 -5.00 -6.48
C MET A 80 14.15 -5.90 -5.75
N ASP A 81 15.29 -5.35 -5.38
CA ASP A 81 16.20 -6.02 -4.46
C ASP A 81 15.59 -6.04 -3.05
N TYR A 82 15.44 -7.24 -2.51
CA TYR A 82 14.97 -7.46 -1.16
C TYR A 82 15.73 -8.63 -0.55
N LEU A 83 16.46 -8.36 0.54
CA LEU A 83 17.34 -9.32 1.22
C LEU A 83 18.41 -9.91 0.28
N GLY A 84 18.99 -9.08 -0.61
CA GLY A 84 20.01 -9.49 -1.56
C GLY A 84 19.52 -10.39 -2.69
N GLN A 85 18.21 -10.45 -2.90
CA GLN A 85 17.60 -11.20 -4.00
C GLN A 85 16.66 -10.31 -4.80
N SER A 86 16.68 -10.50 -6.12
CA SER A 86 15.71 -9.86 -7.00
C SER A 86 14.33 -10.49 -6.82
N ARG A 87 13.38 -9.73 -6.27
CA ARG A 87 12.01 -10.18 -5.99
C ARG A 87 11.02 -9.56 -6.95
N TYR A 88 10.17 -10.38 -7.51
CA TYR A 88 9.04 -9.96 -8.32
C TYR A 88 8.03 -9.17 -7.48
N VAL A 89 7.49 -8.10 -8.05
CA VAL A 89 6.36 -7.34 -7.50
C VAL A 89 5.37 -7.09 -8.63
N GLY A 90 4.28 -7.82 -8.62
CA GLY A 90 3.15 -7.57 -9.51
C GLY A 90 2.18 -6.55 -8.91
N ILE A 91 1.52 -5.81 -9.78
CA ILE A 91 0.51 -4.84 -9.40
C ILE A 91 -0.77 -5.15 -10.14
N LEU A 92 -1.83 -5.42 -9.39
CA LEU A 92 -3.17 -5.55 -9.93
C LEU A 92 -4.05 -4.44 -9.35
N GLN A 93 -5.17 -4.15 -10.02
CA GLN A 93 -6.15 -3.18 -9.55
C GLN A 93 -7.57 -3.70 -9.70
N TYR A 94 -8.43 -3.19 -8.85
CA TYR A 94 -9.89 -3.34 -8.97
C TYR A 94 -10.59 -2.10 -8.42
N VAL A 95 -11.60 -1.62 -9.13
CA VAL A 95 -12.43 -0.50 -8.64
C VAL A 95 -13.66 -1.06 -7.94
N HIS A 96 -13.79 -0.78 -6.65
CA HIS A 96 -14.94 -1.20 -5.85
C HIS A 96 -15.62 0.02 -5.23
N GLU A 97 -16.91 0.20 -5.51
CA GLU A 97 -17.73 1.33 -5.03
C GLU A 97 -17.07 2.71 -5.27
N GLY A 98 -16.38 2.81 -6.41
CA GLY A 98 -15.73 4.05 -6.85
C GLY A 98 -14.40 4.37 -6.14
N ILE A 99 -13.84 3.42 -5.39
CA ILE A 99 -12.49 3.47 -4.82
C ILE A 99 -11.59 2.51 -5.61
N THR A 100 -10.41 2.98 -6.00
CA THR A 100 -9.39 2.15 -6.64
C THR A 100 -8.60 1.41 -5.57
N PHE A 101 -8.62 0.08 -5.65
CA PHE A 101 -7.78 -0.82 -4.86
C PHE A 101 -6.64 -1.34 -5.71
N TYR A 102 -5.42 -1.23 -5.21
CA TYR A 102 -4.23 -1.89 -5.74
C TYR A 102 -3.87 -3.09 -4.89
N PHE A 103 -3.39 -4.13 -5.56
CA PHE A 103 -2.98 -5.38 -4.93
C PHE A 103 -1.53 -5.66 -5.28
N ILE A 104 -0.68 -5.76 -4.26
CA ILE A 104 0.73 -6.14 -4.43
C ILE A 104 0.81 -7.66 -4.49
N ASP A 105 1.25 -8.16 -5.64
CA ASP A 105 1.35 -9.59 -5.93
C ASP A 105 2.78 -10.10 -5.76
N ASN A 106 2.94 -11.09 -4.92
CA ASN A 106 4.09 -11.97 -4.83
C ASN A 106 3.67 -13.26 -4.15
N GLU A 107 3.54 -14.33 -4.91
CA GLU A 107 3.06 -15.61 -4.38
C GLU A 107 3.99 -16.22 -3.33
N SER A 108 5.30 -15.92 -3.36
CA SER A 108 6.21 -16.41 -2.31
C SER A 108 5.89 -15.83 -0.93
N TYR A 109 5.34 -14.62 -0.87
CA TYR A 109 4.98 -13.96 0.39
C TYR A 109 3.50 -14.06 0.75
N PHE A 110 2.61 -14.13 -0.25
CA PHE A 110 1.17 -14.00 -0.01
C PHE A 110 0.36 -15.26 -0.34
N ASN A 111 1.01 -16.43 -0.39
CA ASN A 111 0.38 -17.72 -0.72
C ASN A 111 -0.28 -18.44 0.47
N GLY A 112 -0.22 -17.88 1.67
CA GLY A 112 -0.79 -18.51 2.86
C GLY A 112 -2.32 -18.66 2.80
N GLU A 113 -2.84 -19.64 3.52
CA GLU A 113 -4.29 -19.86 3.70
C GLU A 113 -4.97 -18.74 4.50
N LYS A 114 -4.18 -17.93 5.20
CA LYS A 114 -4.61 -16.79 6.01
C LYS A 114 -3.64 -15.62 5.82
N PRO A 115 -4.11 -14.37 6.02
CA PRO A 115 -3.24 -13.18 5.96
C PRO A 115 -2.13 -13.20 7.02
N TYR A 116 -2.41 -13.78 8.18
CA TYR A 116 -1.49 -13.87 9.32
C TYR A 116 -1.27 -15.32 9.71
N GLY A 117 -0.04 -15.64 10.09
CA GLY A 117 0.34 -17.00 10.43
C GLY A 117 1.51 -17.06 11.39
N ASP A 118 2.68 -17.38 10.88
CA ASP A 118 3.92 -17.41 11.66
C ASP A 118 4.40 -15.98 11.93
N TRP A 119 4.66 -15.67 13.21
CA TRP A 119 5.02 -14.33 13.66
C TRP A 119 6.26 -13.75 12.95
N TYR A 120 7.32 -14.56 12.78
CA TYR A 120 8.55 -14.12 12.14
C TYR A 120 8.38 -13.97 10.63
N TRP A 121 7.68 -14.91 10.00
CA TRP A 121 7.34 -14.84 8.57
C TRP A 121 6.44 -13.66 8.25
N ASP A 122 5.49 -13.36 9.14
CA ASP A 122 4.62 -12.19 9.00
C ASP A 122 5.42 -10.88 9.04
N LEU A 123 6.47 -10.78 9.86
CA LEU A 123 7.36 -9.63 9.85
C LEU A 123 8.04 -9.46 8.50
N GLU A 124 8.69 -10.50 7.97
CA GLU A 124 9.38 -10.43 6.68
C GLU A 124 8.42 -10.06 5.55
N LYS A 125 7.26 -10.71 5.52
CA LYS A 125 6.18 -10.49 4.55
C LYS A 125 5.70 -9.03 4.54
N PHE A 126 5.43 -8.46 5.70
CA PHE A 126 4.94 -7.09 5.78
C PHE A 126 6.04 -6.04 5.61
N CYS A 127 7.29 -6.34 5.96
CA CYS A 127 8.42 -5.51 5.56
C CYS A 127 8.59 -5.48 4.03
N PHE A 128 8.46 -6.64 3.37
CA PHE A 128 8.40 -6.71 1.90
C PHE A 128 7.26 -5.87 1.34
N PHE A 129 6.05 -6.03 1.88
CA PHE A 129 4.88 -5.26 1.44
C PHE A 129 5.10 -3.76 1.56
N CYS A 130 5.63 -3.28 2.68
CA CYS A 130 5.90 -1.85 2.90
C CYS A 130 6.83 -1.26 1.83
N ARG A 131 7.90 -1.99 1.50
CA ARG A 131 8.85 -1.56 0.47
C ARG A 131 8.24 -1.64 -0.92
N ALA A 132 7.56 -2.72 -1.25
CA ALA A 132 6.88 -2.92 -2.52
C ALA A 132 5.80 -1.86 -2.76
N ALA A 133 5.00 -1.52 -1.74
CA ALA A 133 3.96 -0.52 -1.82
C ALA A 133 4.52 0.86 -2.21
N LEU A 134 5.60 1.31 -1.58
CA LEU A 134 6.26 2.57 -1.97
C LEU A 134 6.87 2.49 -3.37
N SER A 135 7.55 1.40 -3.70
CA SER A 135 8.18 1.21 -5.01
C SER A 135 7.16 1.14 -6.15
N ALA A 136 5.94 0.68 -5.88
CA ALA A 136 4.86 0.60 -6.86
C ALA A 136 4.29 1.98 -7.26
N LEU A 137 4.38 2.99 -6.39
CA LEU A 137 3.77 4.31 -6.61
C LEU A 137 4.21 5.00 -7.91
N PRO A 138 5.52 5.06 -8.23
CA PRO A 138 5.97 5.61 -9.52
C PRO A 138 5.47 4.79 -10.71
N VAL A 139 5.40 3.45 -10.57
CA VAL A 139 5.00 2.54 -11.64
C VAL A 139 3.52 2.75 -12.02
N ILE A 140 2.66 2.95 -11.02
CA ILE A 140 1.22 3.23 -11.25
C ILE A 140 0.93 4.71 -11.52
N GLY A 141 1.96 5.57 -11.53
CA GLY A 141 1.80 7.02 -11.75
C GLY A 141 0.96 7.71 -10.67
N PHE A 142 0.90 7.15 -9.45
CA PHE A 142 0.14 7.73 -8.35
C PHE A 142 1.09 8.29 -7.28
N GLN A 143 1.18 9.62 -7.21
CA GLN A 143 1.98 10.34 -6.22
C GLN A 143 1.05 10.90 -5.13
N PRO A 144 0.88 10.18 -4.00
CA PRO A 144 0.02 10.66 -2.92
C PRO A 144 0.68 11.81 -2.14
N ASP A 145 -0.14 12.76 -1.69
CA ASP A 145 0.28 13.76 -0.69
C ASP A 145 0.50 13.11 0.67
N VAL A 146 -0.33 12.10 0.97
CA VAL A 146 -0.31 11.38 2.25
C VAL A 146 -0.41 9.88 2.03
N VAL A 147 0.47 9.10 2.68
CA VAL A 147 0.31 7.66 2.86
C VAL A 147 -0.25 7.42 4.26
N HIS A 148 -1.48 6.94 4.33
CA HIS A 148 -2.14 6.56 5.57
C HIS A 148 -1.91 5.07 5.84
N CYS A 149 -1.05 4.81 6.79
CA CYS A 149 -0.65 3.47 7.22
C CYS A 149 -1.58 2.96 8.32
N HIS A 150 -1.91 1.68 8.28
CA HIS A 150 -2.83 1.04 9.22
C HIS A 150 -2.16 -0.11 9.95
N ASP A 151 -2.04 0.01 11.27
CA ASP A 151 -1.41 -0.95 12.17
C ASP A 151 0.08 -1.24 11.88
N TRP A 152 0.66 -2.16 12.63
CA TRP A 152 2.08 -2.49 12.57
C TRP A 152 2.53 -3.05 11.22
N GLN A 153 1.63 -3.74 10.50
CA GLN A 153 1.92 -4.34 9.20
C GLN A 153 2.38 -3.32 8.16
N THR A 154 1.99 -2.06 8.34
CA THR A 154 2.40 -0.95 7.48
C THR A 154 3.30 0.07 8.18
N GLY A 155 3.66 -0.21 9.43
CA GLY A 155 4.44 0.69 10.29
C GLY A 155 5.84 0.99 9.77
N LEU A 156 6.40 0.17 8.87
CA LEU A 156 7.70 0.42 8.26
C LEU A 156 7.64 1.46 7.13
N ILE A 157 6.48 1.71 6.54
CA ILE A 157 6.33 2.71 5.45
C ILE A 157 6.83 4.10 5.86
N PRO A 158 6.44 4.68 7.01
CA PRO A 158 6.95 5.98 7.45
C PRO A 158 8.47 6.04 7.59
N VAL A 159 9.08 4.94 8.04
CA VAL A 159 10.54 4.83 8.19
C VAL A 159 11.21 4.81 6.82
N LEU A 160 10.77 3.92 5.93
CA LEU A 160 11.29 3.81 4.57
C LEU A 160 11.13 5.12 3.79
N LEU A 161 9.99 5.80 3.94
CA LEU A 161 9.72 7.06 3.27
C LEU A 161 10.72 8.15 3.68
N LYS A 162 11.11 8.19 4.97
CA LYS A 162 12.06 9.17 5.49
C LYS A 162 13.51 8.82 5.22
N ASP A 163 13.84 7.53 5.18
CA ASP A 163 15.22 7.06 5.07
C ASP A 163 15.58 6.66 3.64
N THR A 164 14.89 5.66 3.09
CA THR A 164 15.26 5.03 1.83
C THR A 164 14.78 5.82 0.61
N PHE A 165 13.55 6.35 0.66
CA PHE A 165 12.89 6.99 -0.48
C PHE A 165 13.02 8.51 -0.51
N ARG A 166 13.50 9.14 0.57
CA ARG A 166 13.60 10.60 0.72
C ARG A 166 14.41 11.31 -0.37
N GLY A 167 15.41 10.63 -0.95
CA GLY A 167 16.31 11.22 -1.95
C GLY A 167 15.68 11.43 -3.33
N GLY A 168 14.54 10.81 -3.61
CA GLY A 168 13.84 10.92 -4.89
C GLY A 168 12.83 12.07 -4.90
N ASP A 169 12.80 12.84 -6.00
CA ASP A 169 11.85 13.97 -6.17
C ASP A 169 10.41 13.53 -6.03
N PHE A 170 10.09 12.31 -6.47
CA PHE A 170 8.76 11.72 -6.38
C PHE A 170 8.24 11.63 -4.93
N PHE A 171 9.11 11.35 -3.97
CA PHE A 171 8.73 11.12 -2.57
C PHE A 171 8.95 12.32 -1.64
N ARG A 172 9.62 13.38 -2.11
CA ARG A 172 10.12 14.49 -1.29
C ARG A 172 9.06 15.16 -0.44
N ASN A 173 7.87 15.38 -0.98
CA ASN A 173 6.78 16.11 -0.30
C ASN A 173 5.75 15.18 0.32
N MET A 174 5.88 13.87 0.14
CA MET A 174 4.96 12.87 0.64
C MET A 174 5.00 12.81 2.17
N LYS A 175 3.84 12.83 2.80
CA LYS A 175 3.67 12.70 4.25
C LYS A 175 3.16 11.31 4.59
N SER A 176 3.29 10.93 5.86
CA SER A 176 2.70 9.68 6.35
C SER A 176 1.93 9.91 7.64
N VAL A 177 0.83 9.19 7.77
CA VAL A 177 0.02 9.09 8.99
C VAL A 177 -0.09 7.61 9.33
N ILE A 178 -0.11 7.26 10.59
CA ILE A 178 -0.36 5.90 11.06
C ILE A 178 -1.54 5.87 12.01
N THR A 179 -2.46 4.94 11.79
CA THR A 179 -3.55 4.64 12.72
C THR A 179 -3.34 3.26 13.32
N ILE A 180 -3.40 3.18 14.65
CA ILE A 180 -3.34 1.93 15.41
C ILE A 180 -4.78 1.55 15.78
N HIS A 181 -5.27 0.43 15.23
CA HIS A 181 -6.62 -0.06 15.45
C HIS A 181 -6.71 -0.99 16.67
N ASN A 182 -5.61 -1.71 16.95
CA ASN A 182 -5.59 -2.68 18.05
C ASN A 182 -4.25 -2.65 18.79
N LEU A 183 -4.25 -2.07 19.98
CA LEU A 183 -3.07 -1.98 20.85
C LEU A 183 -2.52 -3.34 21.32
N LYS A 184 -3.31 -4.41 21.24
CA LYS A 184 -2.86 -5.75 21.63
C LYS A 184 -1.83 -6.32 20.64
N PHE A 185 -1.94 -5.96 19.36
CA PHE A 185 -1.07 -6.47 18.30
C PHE A 185 -0.17 -5.34 17.79
N GLN A 186 0.98 -5.15 18.44
CA GLN A 186 1.86 -3.99 18.21
C GLN A 186 3.01 -4.26 17.24
N GLY A 187 3.25 -5.52 16.85
CA GLY A 187 4.37 -5.85 15.98
C GLY A 187 5.72 -5.45 16.57
N VAL A 188 5.93 -5.71 17.87
CA VAL A 188 7.16 -5.31 18.58
C VAL A 188 8.28 -6.27 18.24
N TRP A 189 9.37 -5.73 17.71
CA TRP A 189 10.59 -6.45 17.34
C TRP A 189 11.81 -5.68 17.79
N ASP A 190 12.91 -6.39 18.02
CA ASP A 190 14.17 -5.73 18.31
C ASP A 190 14.72 -5.01 17.06
N VAL A 191 15.49 -3.96 17.29
CA VAL A 191 16.05 -3.10 16.22
C VAL A 191 16.94 -3.88 15.26
N LYS A 192 17.68 -4.89 15.74
CA LYS A 192 18.58 -5.70 14.90
C LYS A 192 17.77 -6.53 13.91
N THR A 193 16.67 -7.11 14.37
CA THR A 193 15.76 -7.87 13.51
C THR A 193 15.12 -6.97 12.44
N ILE A 194 14.60 -5.80 12.81
CA ILE A 194 14.02 -4.85 11.84
C ILE A 194 15.05 -4.39 10.81
N LYS A 195 16.29 -4.10 11.21
CA LYS A 195 17.36 -3.68 10.31
C LYS A 195 17.65 -4.68 9.19
N ARG A 196 17.44 -5.98 9.41
CA ARG A 196 17.61 -7.00 8.35
C ARG A 196 16.65 -6.79 7.17
N PHE A 197 15.47 -6.25 7.42
CA PHE A 197 14.42 -6.07 6.42
C PHE A 197 14.37 -4.66 5.84
N THR A 198 15.05 -3.69 6.44
CA THR A 198 15.08 -2.31 5.93
C THR A 198 16.15 -2.09 4.88
N ASP A 199 17.08 -3.03 4.76
CA ASP A 199 18.22 -3.11 3.85
C ASP A 199 18.76 -1.76 3.35
N ARG A 200 19.65 -1.19 4.14
CA ARG A 200 20.89 -0.64 3.61
C ARG A 200 21.94 -1.73 3.80
N LYS A 201 22.67 -2.08 2.73
CA LYS A 201 23.83 -2.95 2.77
C LYS A 201 24.49 -2.78 4.14
N SER A 202 24.39 -3.80 4.98
CA SER A 202 25.09 -3.81 6.23
C SER A 202 26.55 -3.54 5.90
N VAL A 203 26.95 -2.29 6.07
CA VAL A 203 28.37 -1.96 6.09
C VAL A 203 28.88 -2.70 7.31
N VAL A 204 29.63 -3.73 7.02
CA VAL A 204 30.46 -4.46 7.99
C VAL A 204 31.39 -3.48 8.64
#